data_7e271cf69a848afbdd54adf27da000d6
#
_entry.id   7e271cf69a848afbdd54adf27da000d6
#
_cell.length_a   1.000
_cell.length_b   1.000
_cell.length_c   1.000
_cell.angle_alpha   90.00
_cell.angle_beta   90.00
_cell.angle_gamma   90.00
#
_symmetry.space_group_name_H-M   'P 1'
#
loop_
_entity.id
_entity.type
_entity.pdbx_description
1 polymer ?
#
loop_
_entity_poly.entity_id
_entity_poly.type
_entity_poly.pdbx_seq_one_letter_code
_entity_poly.pdbx_strand_id
1 'polypeptide(L)'
;MMNKDNLSALIMAIGVVSLIVGFAVYFNNPELNKVVSGQGGGTTNFVPAIQIVQDNNDATKTTIKKVQFSIDKSQFKKAPEFDKITGYINTEPINLSDLKGKVVLVDFWTYSCINCIRTIPYLVDWNEKYADRGLVIVGIHAPEFEFEKNIENVKAAVERFGIKYPVIQDNDKGTWNAYQNQYWPRKYIVDNEGYIRYDHIGEGGYSETEKVIQSLLQERSTQLGLDDGSLPNSNNNTVIETTTTPENVQSVDFSKINSPELYFGYQFA
;
A
#
# COMPACT_ATOMS: atom_id res chain seq x y z
N MET A 1 46.28 -38.69 -27.29
CA MET A 1 46.48 -37.22 -27.18
C MET A 1 45.38 -36.57 -27.98
N MET A 2 44.49 -35.85 -27.32
CA MET A 2 43.39 -35.09 -27.95
C MET A 2 43.98 -33.84 -28.65
N ASN A 3 43.61 -33.60 -29.89
CA ASN A 3 44.08 -32.45 -30.65
C ASN A 3 43.48 -31.18 -30.03
N LYS A 4 44.20 -30.04 -30.05
CA LYS A 4 43.79 -28.75 -29.49
C LYS A 4 42.43 -28.28 -30.03
N ASP A 5 42.17 -28.56 -31.31
CA ASP A 5 40.91 -28.17 -31.96
C ASP A 5 39.70 -28.95 -31.40
N ASN A 6 39.91 -30.24 -31.09
CA ASN A 6 38.87 -31.06 -30.47
C ASN A 6 38.59 -30.68 -29.01
N LEU A 7 39.62 -30.21 -28.29
CA LEU A 7 39.46 -29.72 -26.93
C LEU A 7 38.65 -28.40 -26.89
N SER A 8 38.94 -27.47 -27.81
CA SER A 8 38.18 -26.19 -27.93
C SER A 8 36.72 -26.44 -28.33
N ALA A 9 36.46 -27.37 -29.25
CA ALA A 9 35.11 -27.75 -29.63
C ALA A 9 34.32 -28.37 -28.46
N LEU A 10 34.99 -29.21 -27.65
CA LEU A 10 34.39 -29.83 -26.47
C LEU A 10 34.07 -28.80 -25.39
N ILE A 11 34.93 -27.83 -25.12
CA ILE A 11 34.69 -26.72 -24.16
C ILE A 11 33.53 -25.85 -24.62
N MET A 12 33.46 -25.52 -25.91
CA MET A 12 32.33 -24.76 -26.45
C MET A 12 31.01 -25.52 -26.36
N ALA A 13 31.02 -26.82 -26.68
CA ALA A 13 29.81 -27.64 -26.55
C ALA A 13 29.30 -27.75 -25.10
N ILE A 14 30.19 -27.90 -24.13
CA ILE A 14 29.85 -27.92 -22.70
C ILE A 14 29.30 -26.56 -22.28
N GLY A 15 29.87 -25.45 -22.73
CA GLY A 15 29.37 -24.10 -22.44
C GLY A 15 27.97 -23.85 -22.98
N VAL A 16 27.68 -24.28 -24.21
CA VAL A 16 26.33 -24.13 -24.81
C VAL A 16 25.30 -25.01 -24.10
N VAL A 17 25.65 -26.26 -23.77
CA VAL A 17 24.74 -27.15 -23.02
C VAL A 17 24.44 -26.58 -21.61
N SER A 18 25.45 -26.05 -20.93
CA SER A 18 25.27 -25.42 -19.61
C SER A 18 24.39 -24.20 -19.69
N LEU A 19 24.50 -23.38 -20.74
CA LEU A 19 23.62 -22.23 -20.99
C LEU A 19 22.17 -22.66 -21.26
N ILE A 20 21.95 -23.71 -22.08
CA ILE A 20 20.62 -24.22 -22.40
C ILE A 20 19.96 -24.82 -21.14
N VAL A 21 20.69 -25.61 -20.36
CA VAL A 21 20.18 -26.19 -19.12
C VAL A 21 19.91 -25.09 -18.09
N GLY A 22 20.78 -24.09 -17.96
CA GLY A 22 20.57 -22.93 -17.09
C GLY A 22 19.32 -22.15 -17.49
N PHE A 23 19.09 -21.94 -18.79
CA PHE A 23 17.91 -21.28 -19.33
C PHE A 23 16.62 -22.08 -19.07
N ALA A 24 16.67 -23.39 -19.30
CA ALA A 24 15.52 -24.28 -19.04
C ALA A 24 15.17 -24.35 -17.54
N VAL A 25 16.15 -24.40 -16.64
CA VAL A 25 15.93 -24.35 -15.19
C VAL A 25 15.37 -23.00 -14.76
N TYR A 26 15.86 -21.90 -15.35
CA TYR A 26 15.37 -20.56 -15.06
C TYR A 26 13.89 -20.39 -15.45
N PHE A 27 13.48 -20.84 -16.65
CA PHE A 27 12.09 -20.68 -17.10
C PHE A 27 11.11 -21.70 -16.50
N ASN A 28 11.58 -22.85 -16.06
CA ASN A 28 10.72 -23.87 -15.43
C ASN A 28 10.67 -23.78 -13.89
N ASN A 29 11.36 -22.81 -13.29
CA ASN A 29 11.31 -22.61 -11.85
C ASN A 29 10.49 -21.34 -11.52
N PRO A 30 9.21 -21.48 -11.11
CA PRO A 30 8.33 -20.34 -10.86
C PRO A 30 8.82 -19.42 -9.72
N GLU A 31 9.67 -19.91 -8.83
CA GLU A 31 10.22 -19.11 -7.73
C GLU A 31 11.35 -18.17 -8.17
N LEU A 32 12.13 -18.53 -9.20
CA LEU A 32 13.21 -17.67 -9.71
C LEU A 32 12.72 -16.53 -10.60
N ASN A 33 11.55 -16.66 -11.22
CA ASN A 33 10.96 -15.61 -12.03
C ASN A 33 10.40 -14.43 -11.22
N LYS A 34 10.16 -14.59 -9.91
CA LYS A 34 9.68 -13.52 -9.02
C LYS A 34 10.75 -12.49 -8.65
N VAL A 35 12.03 -12.80 -8.84
CA VAL A 35 13.16 -11.94 -8.43
C VAL A 35 13.53 -10.90 -9.50
N VAL A 36 13.11 -11.07 -10.75
CA VAL A 36 13.56 -10.24 -11.89
C VAL A 36 12.52 -9.22 -12.35
N SER A 37 11.24 -9.38 -12.02
CA SER A 37 10.25 -8.34 -12.23
C SER A 37 10.24 -7.41 -11.02
N GLY A 38 11.06 -6.36 -11.07
CA GLY A 38 11.10 -5.29 -10.08
C GLY A 38 9.81 -4.45 -10.09
N GLN A 39 8.69 -5.08 -9.75
CA GLN A 39 7.46 -4.42 -9.34
C GLN A 39 7.25 -4.77 -7.87
N GLY A 40 7.43 -3.77 -7.00
CA GLY A 40 7.20 -3.84 -5.57
C GLY A 40 5.74 -4.13 -5.26
N GLY A 41 5.34 -5.37 -5.42
CA GLY A 41 4.09 -5.93 -4.92
C GLY A 41 4.46 -6.95 -3.86
N GLY A 42 4.47 -6.54 -2.59
CA GLY A 42 4.66 -7.44 -1.47
C GLY A 42 3.50 -8.43 -1.40
N THR A 43 3.67 -9.60 -2.02
CA THR A 43 2.78 -10.74 -1.76
C THR A 43 3.03 -11.20 -0.33
N THR A 44 2.14 -10.83 0.58
CA THR A 44 2.12 -11.39 1.93
C THR A 44 1.79 -12.87 1.83
N ASN A 45 2.80 -13.72 1.98
CA ASN A 45 2.58 -15.15 2.21
C ASN A 45 1.94 -15.29 3.59
N PHE A 46 0.64 -15.49 3.62
CA PHE A 46 -0.08 -15.94 4.80
C PHE A 46 0.36 -17.38 5.11
N VAL A 47 1.25 -17.53 6.06
CA VAL A 47 1.51 -18.84 6.68
C VAL A 47 0.83 -18.78 8.05
N PRO A 48 -0.34 -19.41 8.23
CA PRO A 48 -0.92 -19.53 9.55
C PRO A 48 -0.09 -20.55 10.36
N ALA A 49 0.69 -20.06 11.30
CA ALA A 49 1.31 -20.92 12.29
C ALA A 49 0.26 -21.33 13.32
N ILE A 50 -0.43 -22.43 13.06
CA ILE A 50 -1.30 -23.08 14.08
C ILE A 50 -0.38 -23.86 15.00
N GLN A 51 -0.06 -23.32 16.17
CA GLN A 51 0.51 -24.11 17.24
C GLN A 51 -0.61 -24.70 18.09
N ILE A 52 -0.89 -25.97 17.88
CA ILE A 52 -1.76 -26.74 18.77
C ILE A 52 -0.88 -27.23 19.94
N VAL A 53 -0.98 -26.54 21.06
CA VAL A 53 -0.41 -27.07 22.32
C VAL A 53 -1.46 -27.98 22.94
N GLN A 54 -1.26 -29.28 22.81
CA GLN A 54 -2.04 -30.27 23.55
C GLN A 54 -1.48 -30.35 24.97
N ASP A 55 -2.29 -29.95 25.94
CA ASP A 55 -2.01 -30.19 27.36
C ASP A 55 -2.59 -31.55 27.71
N ASN A 56 -1.74 -32.56 27.94
CA ASN A 56 -2.10 -33.98 28.09
C ASN A 56 -2.61 -34.38 29.50
N ASN A 57 -3.05 -33.43 30.33
CA ASN A 57 -3.34 -33.76 31.74
C ASN A 57 -4.75 -33.46 32.23
N ASP A 58 -5.77 -33.22 31.40
CA ASP A 58 -7.15 -33.27 31.90
C ASP A 58 -8.17 -33.46 30.75
N ALA A 59 -8.85 -34.61 30.75
CA ALA A 59 -9.78 -35.01 29.69
C ALA A 59 -11.16 -34.33 29.75
N THR A 60 -11.38 -33.34 30.63
CA THR A 60 -12.71 -32.73 30.86
C THR A 60 -12.77 -31.20 30.77
N LYS A 61 -11.68 -30.52 30.43
CA LYS A 61 -11.70 -29.07 30.32
C LYS A 61 -11.09 -28.59 28.99
N THR A 62 -11.91 -28.54 27.95
CA THR A 62 -11.52 -27.88 26.70
C THR A 62 -11.45 -26.37 26.93
N THR A 63 -10.28 -25.89 27.35
CA THR A 63 -10.02 -24.45 27.38
C THR A 63 -9.64 -24.03 25.99
N ILE A 64 -10.55 -23.36 25.29
CA ILE A 64 -10.25 -22.70 24.02
C ILE A 64 -9.28 -21.56 24.32
N LYS A 65 -7.96 -21.81 24.20
CA LYS A 65 -6.98 -20.73 24.21
C LYS A 65 -7.20 -19.92 22.95
N LYS A 66 -7.46 -18.61 23.12
CA LYS A 66 -7.56 -17.64 22.02
C LYS A 66 -6.33 -17.79 21.12
N VAL A 67 -6.53 -18.26 19.90
CA VAL A 67 -5.44 -18.36 18.92
C VAL A 67 -5.00 -16.94 18.59
N GLN A 68 -3.81 -16.57 19.01
CA GLN A 68 -3.25 -15.27 18.71
C GLN A 68 -2.54 -15.37 17.38
N PHE A 69 -3.14 -14.82 16.34
CA PHE A 69 -2.50 -14.70 15.04
C PHE A 69 -1.45 -13.58 15.13
N SER A 70 -0.18 -13.92 15.03
CA SER A 70 0.91 -12.96 14.89
C SER A 70 1.53 -13.08 13.50
N ILE A 71 1.55 -11.99 12.78
CA ILE A 71 2.29 -11.89 11.51
C ILE A 71 3.69 -11.37 11.84
N ASP A 72 4.73 -11.99 11.29
CA ASP A 72 6.08 -11.44 11.40
C ASP A 72 6.16 -10.12 10.61
N LYS A 73 6.30 -9.02 11.35
CA LYS A 73 6.38 -7.65 10.82
C LYS A 73 7.79 -7.09 10.81
N SER A 74 8.81 -7.91 11.07
CA SER A 74 10.21 -7.49 11.16
C SER A 74 10.75 -6.84 9.88
N GLN A 75 10.17 -7.20 8.73
CA GLN A 75 10.52 -6.65 7.42
C GLN A 75 9.87 -5.29 7.11
N PHE A 76 8.85 -4.87 7.86
CA PHE A 76 8.13 -3.63 7.61
C PHE A 76 8.66 -2.48 8.46
N LYS A 77 8.71 -1.29 7.86
CA LYS A 77 9.11 -0.08 8.57
C LYS A 77 7.94 0.49 9.37
N LYS A 78 8.22 1.04 10.54
CA LYS A 78 7.25 1.88 11.24
C LYS A 78 6.99 3.14 10.45
N ALA A 79 5.71 3.52 10.36
CA ALA A 79 5.33 4.80 9.79
C ALA A 79 5.81 5.94 10.71
N PRO A 80 6.40 7.00 10.15
CA PRO A 80 6.74 8.20 10.92
C PRO A 80 5.48 8.90 11.44
N GLU A 81 5.61 9.63 12.56
CA GLU A 81 4.59 10.56 13.03
C GLU A 81 4.42 11.75 12.07
N PHE A 82 3.27 12.41 12.16
CA PHE A 82 3.05 13.68 11.46
C PHE A 82 3.89 14.77 12.14
N ASP A 83 4.65 15.51 11.36
CA ASP A 83 5.59 16.52 11.85
C ASP A 83 5.30 17.90 11.26
N LYS A 84 5.44 18.94 12.06
CA LYS A 84 5.31 20.36 11.67
C LYS A 84 4.01 20.70 10.94
N ILE A 85 2.90 20.18 11.43
CA ILE A 85 1.58 20.44 10.85
C ILE A 85 1.17 21.90 11.11
N THR A 86 0.77 22.58 10.05
CA THR A 86 0.44 24.01 10.07
C THR A 86 -1.07 24.29 10.03
N GLY A 87 -1.89 23.27 9.78
CA GLY A 87 -3.35 23.42 9.75
C GLY A 87 -4.08 22.09 9.72
N TYR A 88 -5.35 22.11 10.17
CA TYR A 88 -6.23 20.96 10.24
C TYR A 88 -7.57 21.29 9.63
N ILE A 89 -8.15 20.38 8.84
CA ILE A 89 -9.43 20.50 8.16
C ILE A 89 -10.17 19.18 8.34
N ASN A 90 -11.47 19.23 8.66
CA ASN A 90 -12.33 18.08 8.98
C ASN A 90 -11.84 17.26 10.19
N THR A 91 -10.95 17.81 11.01
CA THR A 91 -10.45 17.14 12.21
C THR A 91 -9.90 18.13 13.21
N GLU A 92 -9.91 17.76 14.49
CA GLU A 92 -9.05 18.34 15.51
C GLU A 92 -7.58 17.91 15.27
N PRO A 93 -6.60 18.52 15.98
CA PRO A 93 -5.22 18.05 15.90
C PRO A 93 -5.10 16.56 16.17
N ILE A 94 -4.46 15.84 15.21
CA ILE A 94 -4.24 14.40 15.29
C ILE A 94 -2.78 14.06 15.00
N ASN A 95 -2.28 12.99 15.63
CA ASN A 95 -1.03 12.33 15.33
C ASN A 95 -1.30 10.92 14.79
N LEU A 96 -0.34 10.31 14.14
CA LEU A 96 -0.49 8.93 13.67
C LEU A 96 -0.69 7.95 14.85
N SER A 97 -0.02 8.19 15.97
CA SER A 97 -0.15 7.40 17.21
C SER A 97 -1.57 7.40 17.79
N ASP A 98 -2.36 8.45 17.57
CA ASP A 98 -3.76 8.54 18.00
C ASP A 98 -4.67 7.59 17.20
N LEU A 99 -4.21 7.17 16.02
CA LEU A 99 -4.91 6.27 15.11
C LEU A 99 -4.53 4.79 15.30
N LYS A 100 -3.80 4.47 16.38
CA LYS A 100 -3.44 3.09 16.70
C LYS A 100 -4.69 2.20 16.79
N GLY A 101 -4.62 1.02 16.21
CA GLY A 101 -5.76 0.11 16.11
C GLY A 101 -6.63 0.34 14.87
N LYS A 102 -6.31 1.31 14.03
CA LYS A 102 -6.94 1.56 12.72
C LYS A 102 -6.00 1.20 11.57
N VAL A 103 -6.55 0.93 10.42
CA VAL A 103 -5.81 0.94 9.16
C VAL A 103 -5.78 2.38 8.67
N VAL A 104 -4.60 2.92 8.41
CA VAL A 104 -4.47 4.34 8.03
C VAL A 104 -3.93 4.44 6.61
N LEU A 105 -4.66 5.15 5.74
CA LEU A 105 -4.17 5.56 4.43
C LEU A 105 -3.69 7.01 4.51
N VAL A 106 -2.39 7.20 4.35
CA VAL A 106 -1.74 8.53 4.29
C VAL A 106 -1.57 8.88 2.82
N ASP A 107 -2.24 9.94 2.37
CA ASP A 107 -2.21 10.42 0.98
C ASP A 107 -1.54 11.79 0.90
N PHE A 108 -0.39 11.86 0.23
CA PHE A 108 0.30 13.12 -0.05
C PHE A 108 -0.28 13.75 -1.33
N TRP A 109 -0.83 14.93 -1.21
CA TRP A 109 -1.51 15.61 -2.30
C TRP A 109 -1.35 17.13 -2.26
N THR A 110 -1.69 17.78 -3.35
CA THR A 110 -1.96 19.23 -3.39
C THR A 110 -3.12 19.52 -4.34
N TYR A 111 -3.86 20.59 -4.07
CA TYR A 111 -5.14 20.82 -4.74
C TYR A 111 -5.03 21.27 -6.21
N SER A 112 -3.86 21.70 -6.66
CA SER A 112 -3.63 22.08 -8.07
C SER A 112 -3.05 20.95 -8.92
N CYS A 113 -2.59 19.85 -8.28
CA CYS A 113 -2.03 18.68 -8.95
C CYS A 113 -3.12 17.86 -9.65
N ILE A 114 -3.10 17.78 -10.98
CA ILE A 114 -4.14 17.07 -11.75
C ILE A 114 -4.22 15.58 -11.42
N ASN A 115 -3.07 14.91 -11.20
CA ASN A 115 -3.03 13.50 -10.85
C ASN A 115 -3.61 13.24 -9.44
N CYS A 116 -3.43 14.21 -8.52
CA CYS A 116 -4.07 14.18 -7.21
C CYS A 116 -5.59 14.31 -7.33
N ILE A 117 -6.05 15.30 -8.13
CA ILE A 117 -7.48 15.54 -8.36
C ILE A 117 -8.18 14.28 -8.91
N ARG A 118 -7.53 13.57 -9.83
CA ARG A 118 -8.06 12.31 -10.40
C ARG A 118 -8.07 11.15 -9.39
N THR A 119 -7.22 11.21 -8.37
CA THR A 119 -7.15 10.20 -7.30
C THR A 119 -8.23 10.39 -6.24
N ILE A 120 -8.63 11.64 -5.95
CA ILE A 120 -9.56 11.99 -4.87
C ILE A 120 -10.88 11.22 -4.91
N PRO A 121 -11.56 11.02 -6.07
CA PRO A 121 -12.82 10.26 -6.10
C PRO A 121 -12.70 8.85 -5.50
N TYR A 122 -11.57 8.17 -5.70
CA TYR A 122 -11.32 6.85 -5.12
C TYR A 122 -11.12 6.92 -3.61
N LEU A 123 -10.41 7.95 -3.12
CA LEU A 123 -10.22 8.15 -1.68
C LEU A 123 -11.55 8.45 -0.98
N VAL A 124 -12.42 9.26 -1.59
CA VAL A 124 -13.76 9.55 -1.07
C VAL A 124 -14.60 8.28 -1.02
N ASP A 125 -14.63 7.49 -2.09
CA ASP A 125 -15.34 6.21 -2.16
C ASP A 125 -14.82 5.20 -1.11
N TRP A 126 -13.53 5.06 -0.95
CA TRP A 126 -12.95 4.18 0.10
C TRP A 126 -13.25 4.67 1.51
N ASN A 127 -13.26 5.98 1.73
CA ASN A 127 -13.65 6.53 3.03
C ASN A 127 -15.12 6.18 3.33
N GLU A 128 -16.01 6.33 2.37
CA GLU A 128 -17.44 6.00 2.54
C GLU A 128 -17.65 4.50 2.80
N LYS A 129 -16.92 3.63 2.11
CA LYS A 129 -17.07 2.17 2.23
C LYS A 129 -16.43 1.58 3.49
N TYR A 130 -15.29 2.14 3.93
CA TYR A 130 -14.44 1.45 4.89
C TYR A 130 -14.20 2.20 6.20
N ALA A 131 -14.66 3.44 6.36
CA ALA A 131 -14.46 4.21 7.61
C ALA A 131 -15.05 3.48 8.81
N ASP A 132 -16.27 3.00 8.70
CA ASP A 132 -16.96 2.26 9.77
C ASP A 132 -16.29 0.92 10.08
N ARG A 133 -15.56 0.35 9.12
CA ARG A 133 -14.78 -0.88 9.27
C ARG A 133 -13.39 -0.65 9.87
N GLY A 134 -13.01 0.60 10.08
CA GLY A 134 -11.77 0.99 10.75
C GLY A 134 -10.66 1.51 9.84
N LEU A 135 -10.97 1.88 8.59
CA LEU A 135 -10.09 2.69 7.76
C LEU A 135 -10.15 4.16 8.23
N VAL A 136 -9.00 4.80 8.30
CA VAL A 136 -8.89 6.26 8.41
C VAL A 136 -8.02 6.75 7.27
N ILE A 137 -8.54 7.67 6.46
CA ILE A 137 -7.74 8.36 5.44
C ILE A 137 -7.28 9.69 6.03
N VAL A 138 -6.01 10.01 5.87
CA VAL A 138 -5.43 11.31 6.24
C VAL A 138 -4.77 11.89 5.00
N GLY A 139 -5.37 12.96 4.47
CA GLY A 139 -4.79 13.71 3.35
C GLY A 139 -3.72 14.68 3.87
N ILE A 140 -2.48 14.47 3.48
CA ILE A 140 -1.35 15.36 3.77
C ILE A 140 -1.25 16.36 2.63
N HIS A 141 -1.80 17.56 2.84
CA HIS A 141 -1.67 18.63 1.86
C HIS A 141 -0.28 19.26 1.97
N ALA A 142 0.63 18.84 1.09
CA ALA A 142 1.99 19.34 1.01
C ALA A 142 2.13 20.25 -0.22
N PRO A 143 2.31 21.57 -0.05
CA PRO A 143 2.29 22.51 -1.18
C PRO A 143 3.50 22.37 -2.09
N GLU A 144 3.27 22.52 -3.40
CA GLU A 144 4.31 22.72 -4.40
C GLU A 144 4.57 24.22 -4.60
N PHE A 145 3.50 25.02 -4.59
CA PHE A 145 3.53 26.46 -4.85
C PHE A 145 3.12 27.27 -3.62
N GLU A 146 3.57 28.54 -3.56
CA GLU A 146 3.30 29.42 -2.42
C GLU A 146 1.79 29.66 -2.19
N PHE A 147 1.01 29.79 -3.28
CA PHE A 147 -0.45 30.03 -3.17
C PHE A 147 -1.21 28.84 -2.55
N GLU A 148 -0.61 27.65 -2.56
CA GLU A 148 -1.20 26.45 -1.98
C GLU A 148 -1.09 26.40 -0.45
N LYS A 149 -0.24 27.23 0.15
CA LYS A 149 -0.08 27.32 1.61
C LYS A 149 -1.26 27.98 2.31
N ASN A 150 -2.08 28.73 1.57
CA ASN A 150 -3.24 29.40 2.17
C ASN A 150 -4.31 28.39 2.56
N ILE A 151 -4.62 28.31 3.86
CA ILE A 151 -5.58 27.34 4.39
C ILE A 151 -6.99 27.51 3.81
N GLU A 152 -7.40 28.74 3.49
CA GLU A 152 -8.73 28.98 2.91
C GLU A 152 -8.84 28.42 1.49
N ASN A 153 -7.76 28.44 0.72
CA ASN A 153 -7.71 27.80 -0.60
C ASN A 153 -7.81 26.27 -0.47
N VAL A 154 -7.14 25.69 0.53
CA VAL A 154 -7.21 24.25 0.80
C VAL A 154 -8.61 23.85 1.26
N LYS A 155 -9.25 24.63 2.18
CA LYS A 155 -10.63 24.39 2.60
C LYS A 155 -11.61 24.43 1.42
N ALA A 156 -11.49 25.43 0.55
CA ALA A 156 -12.33 25.55 -0.63
C ALA A 156 -12.15 24.35 -1.59
N ALA A 157 -10.92 23.84 -1.72
CA ALA A 157 -10.65 22.64 -2.51
C ALA A 157 -11.22 21.37 -1.85
N VAL A 158 -11.06 21.21 -0.55
CA VAL A 158 -11.65 20.11 0.25
C VAL A 158 -13.16 20.05 0.07
N GLU A 159 -13.84 21.19 0.17
CA GLU A 159 -15.29 21.31 -0.06
C GLU A 159 -15.64 20.97 -1.52
N ARG A 160 -14.96 21.57 -2.48
CA ARG A 160 -15.19 21.35 -3.92
C ARG A 160 -15.06 19.91 -4.33
N PHE A 161 -14.11 19.17 -3.75
CA PHE A 161 -13.85 17.77 -4.07
C PHE A 161 -14.67 16.80 -3.20
N GLY A 162 -15.49 17.28 -2.29
CA GLY A 162 -16.32 16.44 -1.41
C GLY A 162 -15.52 15.64 -0.39
N ILE A 163 -14.31 16.09 -0.03
CA ILE A 163 -13.44 15.42 0.92
C ILE A 163 -14.03 15.59 2.33
N LYS A 164 -14.31 14.47 3.00
CA LYS A 164 -14.84 14.43 4.38
C LYS A 164 -13.87 13.82 5.38
N TYR A 165 -12.85 13.12 4.91
CA TYR A 165 -11.80 12.59 5.76
C TYR A 165 -10.86 13.71 6.27
N PRO A 166 -10.09 13.47 7.34
CA PRO A 166 -9.08 14.38 7.86
C PRO A 166 -8.10 14.86 6.80
N VAL A 167 -7.84 16.16 6.76
CA VAL A 167 -6.80 16.77 5.95
C VAL A 167 -5.92 17.64 6.86
N ILE A 168 -4.61 17.44 6.78
CA ILE A 168 -3.64 18.23 7.54
C ILE A 168 -2.69 18.94 6.56
N GLN A 169 -2.31 20.18 6.89
CA GLN A 169 -1.40 20.97 6.09
C GLN A 169 0.06 20.78 6.53
N ASP A 170 0.89 20.41 5.58
CA ASP A 170 2.33 20.21 5.76
C ASP A 170 3.12 21.28 4.98
N ASN A 171 2.85 22.59 5.30
CA ASN A 171 3.45 23.72 4.57
C ASN A 171 4.97 23.77 4.63
N ASP A 172 5.55 23.23 5.69
CA ASP A 172 7.00 23.18 5.91
C ASP A 172 7.64 21.85 5.51
N LYS A 173 6.82 20.96 4.90
CA LYS A 173 7.26 19.62 4.46
C LYS A 173 7.90 18.77 5.58
N GLY A 174 7.44 18.91 6.81
CA GLY A 174 7.92 18.11 7.95
C GLY A 174 7.52 16.65 7.80
N THR A 175 6.24 16.38 7.64
CA THR A 175 5.70 15.02 7.39
C THR A 175 6.19 14.48 6.05
N TRP A 176 6.20 15.29 5.00
CA TRP A 176 6.76 14.96 3.69
C TRP A 176 8.18 14.38 3.79
N ASN A 177 9.05 15.07 4.52
CA ASN A 177 10.44 14.66 4.71
C ASN A 177 10.55 13.42 5.60
N ALA A 178 9.74 13.32 6.66
CA ALA A 178 9.70 12.15 7.53
C ALA A 178 9.36 10.85 6.77
N TYR A 179 8.42 10.93 5.84
CA TYR A 179 8.06 9.82 4.94
C TYR A 179 9.03 9.66 3.75
N GLN A 180 10.06 10.49 3.63
CA GLN A 180 10.97 10.52 2.47
C GLN A 180 10.20 10.60 1.15
N ASN A 181 9.12 11.39 1.16
CA ASN A 181 8.28 11.55 -0.03
C ASN A 181 8.93 12.46 -1.07
N GLN A 182 8.65 12.22 -2.36
CA GLN A 182 9.17 12.98 -3.49
C GLN A 182 8.12 13.18 -4.59
N TYR A 183 6.90 12.67 -4.41
CA TYR A 183 5.90 12.59 -5.48
C TYR A 183 4.51 13.01 -5.01
N TRP A 184 3.72 13.57 -5.93
CA TRP A 184 2.29 13.81 -5.81
C TRP A 184 1.55 13.09 -6.96
N PRO A 185 0.43 12.38 -6.68
CA PRO A 185 0.08 11.86 -5.35
C PRO A 185 1.01 10.72 -4.95
N ARG A 186 1.11 10.45 -3.66
CA ARG A 186 1.70 9.21 -3.14
C ARG A 186 0.91 8.72 -1.95
N LYS A 187 0.55 7.45 -1.95
CA LYS A 187 -0.24 6.81 -0.90
C LYS A 187 0.60 5.82 -0.12
N TYR A 188 0.49 5.85 1.20
CA TYR A 188 1.03 4.83 2.09
C TYR A 188 -0.12 4.19 2.86
N ILE A 189 -0.12 2.86 3.02
CA ILE A 189 -1.09 2.19 3.88
C ILE A 189 -0.36 1.62 5.08
N VAL A 190 -0.81 2.06 6.25
CA VAL A 190 -0.26 1.71 7.57
C VAL A 190 -1.24 0.77 8.26
N ASP A 191 -0.74 -0.34 8.80
CA ASP A 191 -1.59 -1.29 9.52
C ASP A 191 -1.96 -0.79 10.93
N ASN A 192 -2.86 -1.53 11.60
CA ASN A 192 -3.36 -1.21 12.93
C ASN A 192 -2.29 -1.17 14.04
N GLU A 193 -1.07 -1.63 13.76
CA GLU A 193 0.06 -1.58 14.69
C GLU A 193 1.09 -0.50 14.28
N GLY A 194 0.85 0.23 13.19
CA GLY A 194 1.67 1.36 12.74
C GLY A 194 2.81 0.98 11.80
N TYR A 195 2.75 -0.14 11.10
CA TYR A 195 3.73 -0.51 10.07
C TYR A 195 3.25 -0.15 8.68
N ILE A 196 4.12 0.43 7.84
CA ILE A 196 3.85 0.66 6.44
C ILE A 196 3.82 -0.70 5.73
N ARG A 197 2.67 -1.06 5.16
CA ARG A 197 2.44 -2.33 4.49
C ARG A 197 2.39 -2.20 2.96
N TYR A 198 2.17 -1.00 2.47
CA TYR A 198 2.05 -0.72 1.05
C TYR A 198 2.35 0.76 0.78
N ASP A 199 2.93 1.06 -0.37
CA ASP A 199 2.99 2.39 -0.92
C ASP A 199 2.76 2.37 -2.44
N HIS A 200 2.18 3.47 -2.95
CA HIS A 200 1.93 3.64 -4.37
C HIS A 200 2.27 5.07 -4.80
N ILE A 201 3.10 5.19 -5.81
CA ILE A 201 3.53 6.46 -6.39
C ILE A 201 2.66 6.79 -7.59
N GLY A 202 2.16 8.02 -7.63
CA GLY A 202 1.36 8.53 -8.74
C GLY A 202 -0.13 8.13 -8.68
N GLU A 203 -0.85 8.50 -9.74
CA GLU A 203 -2.24 8.07 -9.93
C GLU A 203 -2.31 6.61 -10.40
N GLY A 204 -3.51 6.00 -10.34
CA GLY A 204 -3.70 4.61 -10.75
C GLY A 204 -3.49 3.60 -9.63
N GLY A 205 -3.36 2.31 -9.98
CA GLY A 205 -3.22 1.21 -9.02
C GLY A 205 -4.41 1.08 -8.06
N TYR A 206 -5.58 1.61 -8.39
CA TYR A 206 -6.71 1.74 -7.47
C TYR A 206 -7.24 0.39 -7.00
N SER A 207 -7.43 -0.56 -7.92
CA SER A 207 -7.90 -1.90 -7.58
C SER A 207 -6.92 -2.64 -6.66
N GLU A 208 -5.61 -2.48 -6.88
CA GLU A 208 -4.58 -3.08 -6.03
C GLU A 208 -4.58 -2.43 -4.63
N THR A 209 -4.62 -1.09 -4.59
CA THR A 209 -4.69 -0.32 -3.34
C THR A 209 -5.91 -0.73 -2.51
N GLU A 210 -7.09 -0.84 -3.14
CA GLU A 210 -8.31 -1.24 -2.45
C GLU A 210 -8.24 -2.67 -1.90
N LYS A 211 -7.64 -3.62 -2.64
CA LYS A 211 -7.39 -4.98 -2.14
C LYS A 211 -6.49 -5.00 -0.91
N VAL A 212 -5.47 -4.14 -0.89
CA VAL A 212 -4.60 -4.01 0.30
C VAL A 212 -5.39 -3.45 1.48
N ILE A 213 -6.22 -2.42 1.28
CA ILE A 213 -7.12 -1.89 2.33
C ILE A 213 -7.98 -3.01 2.90
N GLN A 214 -8.69 -3.76 2.05
CA GLN A 214 -9.55 -4.87 2.47
C GLN A 214 -8.78 -5.94 3.25
N SER A 215 -7.59 -6.33 2.77
CA SER A 215 -6.74 -7.32 3.43
C SER A 215 -6.29 -6.86 4.81
N LEU A 216 -5.89 -5.60 4.98
CA LEU A 216 -5.45 -5.07 6.26
C LEU A 216 -6.62 -4.85 7.25
N LEU A 217 -7.81 -4.51 6.75
CA LEU A 217 -9.01 -4.45 7.57
C LEU A 217 -9.39 -5.84 8.07
N GLN A 218 -9.27 -6.88 7.25
CA GLN A 218 -9.45 -8.27 7.66
C GLN A 218 -8.42 -8.70 8.71
N GLU A 219 -7.13 -8.38 8.50
CA GLU A 219 -6.05 -8.64 9.46
C GLU A 219 -6.37 -7.98 10.80
N ARG A 220 -6.76 -6.70 10.77
CA ARG A 220 -7.16 -5.92 11.96
C ARG A 220 -8.33 -6.56 12.70
N SER A 221 -9.40 -6.93 11.98
CA SER A 221 -10.59 -7.56 12.56
C SER A 221 -10.22 -8.86 13.28
N THR A 222 -9.43 -9.71 12.65
CA THR A 222 -8.94 -10.97 13.22
C THR A 222 -8.09 -10.75 14.47
N GLN A 223 -7.15 -9.81 14.43
CA GLN A 223 -6.25 -9.52 15.55
C GLN A 223 -6.98 -8.94 16.77
N LEU A 224 -7.96 -8.06 16.53
CA LEU A 224 -8.72 -7.42 17.59
C LEU A 224 -9.93 -8.25 18.06
N GLY A 225 -10.23 -9.36 17.38
CA GLY A 225 -11.38 -10.19 17.66
C GLY A 225 -12.70 -9.46 17.45
N LEU A 226 -12.75 -8.59 16.44
CA LEU A 226 -13.95 -7.86 16.05
C LEU A 226 -14.77 -8.77 15.14
N ASP A 227 -15.92 -9.22 15.65
CA ASP A 227 -16.90 -9.93 14.83
C ASP A 227 -17.88 -8.87 14.26
N ASP A 228 -17.48 -8.24 13.17
CA ASP A 228 -18.31 -7.18 12.55
C ASP A 228 -19.33 -7.73 11.56
N GLY A 229 -19.43 -9.06 11.44
CA GLY A 229 -20.42 -9.72 10.56
C GLY A 229 -20.35 -9.34 9.08
N SER A 230 -19.49 -8.38 8.73
CA SER A 230 -19.35 -7.81 7.38
C SER A 230 -18.22 -8.47 6.58
N LEU A 231 -17.39 -9.28 7.25
CA LEU A 231 -16.31 -10.00 6.60
C LEU A 231 -16.70 -11.46 6.40
N PRO A 232 -16.53 -12.03 5.21
CA PRO A 232 -16.82 -13.43 4.96
C PRO A 232 -16.03 -14.30 5.95
N ASN A 233 -16.76 -15.19 6.63
CA ASN A 233 -16.25 -16.12 7.63
C ASN A 233 -15.00 -16.84 7.11
N SER A 234 -13.91 -16.86 7.88
CA SER A 234 -12.56 -17.30 7.51
C SER A 234 -12.42 -18.75 7.04
N ASN A 235 -13.52 -19.47 6.84
CA ASN A 235 -13.49 -20.89 6.46
C ASN A 235 -13.58 -21.15 4.95
N ASN A 236 -13.83 -20.16 4.10
CA ASN A 236 -13.83 -20.34 2.65
C ASN A 236 -13.35 -19.09 1.94
N ASN A 237 -12.26 -19.21 1.21
CA ASN A 237 -11.76 -18.29 0.20
C ASN A 237 -12.09 -16.81 0.48
N THR A 238 -11.08 -16.05 0.89
CA THR A 238 -11.18 -14.59 1.02
C THR A 238 -11.86 -14.01 -0.21
N VAL A 239 -13.15 -13.78 -0.14
CA VAL A 239 -13.85 -13.04 -1.19
C VAL A 239 -13.43 -11.60 -1.03
N ILE A 240 -12.39 -11.21 -1.76
CA ILE A 240 -12.05 -9.80 -1.96
C ILE A 240 -13.27 -9.19 -2.63
N GLU A 241 -13.93 -8.25 -1.97
CA GLU A 241 -15.06 -7.54 -2.55
C GLU A 241 -14.63 -6.95 -3.89
N THR A 242 -15.52 -6.99 -4.88
CA THR A 242 -15.21 -6.46 -6.21
C THR A 242 -14.88 -4.98 -6.07
N THR A 243 -13.70 -4.60 -6.54
CA THR A 243 -13.31 -3.20 -6.57
C THR A 243 -14.19 -2.46 -7.59
N THR A 244 -14.78 -1.35 -7.17
CA THR A 244 -15.66 -0.56 -8.02
C THR A 244 -14.99 0.74 -8.43
N THR A 245 -15.24 1.17 -9.66
CA THR A 245 -14.84 2.50 -10.10
C THR A 245 -15.92 3.49 -9.67
N PRO A 246 -15.58 4.58 -8.95
CA PRO A 246 -16.55 5.60 -8.58
C PRO A 246 -17.26 6.20 -9.80
N GLU A 247 -18.55 6.57 -9.67
CA GLU A 247 -19.38 7.00 -10.79
C GLU A 247 -18.88 8.25 -11.54
N ASN A 248 -18.13 9.11 -10.87
CA ASN A 248 -17.69 10.41 -11.40
C ASN A 248 -16.23 10.43 -11.87
N VAL A 249 -15.64 9.26 -12.13
CA VAL A 249 -14.25 9.17 -12.59
C VAL A 249 -14.19 9.35 -14.10
N GLN A 250 -13.44 10.37 -14.55
CA GLN A 250 -13.05 10.47 -15.95
C GLN A 250 -12.09 9.32 -16.27
N SER A 251 -12.50 8.40 -17.15
CA SER A 251 -11.58 7.39 -17.67
C SER A 251 -10.52 8.08 -18.54
N VAL A 252 -9.26 7.97 -18.16
CA VAL A 252 -8.13 8.44 -18.97
C VAL A 252 -7.63 7.26 -19.78
N ASP A 253 -7.68 7.39 -21.10
CA ASP A 253 -7.08 6.41 -22.00
C ASP A 253 -5.59 6.72 -22.15
N PHE A 254 -4.78 6.11 -21.28
CA PHE A 254 -3.33 6.30 -21.30
C PHE A 254 -2.67 5.80 -22.59
N SER A 255 -3.35 4.95 -23.38
CA SER A 255 -2.82 4.50 -24.68
C SER A 255 -2.74 5.62 -25.71
N LYS A 256 -3.48 6.70 -25.50
CA LYS A 256 -3.52 7.89 -26.37
C LYS A 256 -2.59 9.02 -25.91
N ILE A 257 -1.97 8.88 -24.75
CA ILE A 257 -1.05 9.90 -24.23
C ILE A 257 0.36 9.56 -24.73
N ASN A 258 0.81 10.27 -25.77
CA ASN A 258 2.13 10.11 -26.36
C ASN A 258 3.19 11.10 -25.83
N SER A 259 2.84 11.92 -24.84
CA SER A 259 3.78 12.85 -24.22
C SER A 259 4.32 12.28 -22.92
N PRO A 260 5.63 12.36 -22.65
CA PRO A 260 6.15 12.07 -21.33
C PRO A 260 5.57 13.06 -20.32
N GLU A 261 5.31 12.60 -19.08
CA GLU A 261 4.95 13.51 -18.00
C GLU A 261 6.10 14.51 -17.81
N LEU A 262 5.76 15.80 -17.95
CA LEU A 262 6.71 16.88 -17.68
C LEU A 262 6.44 17.38 -16.26
N TYR A 263 7.30 16.99 -15.33
CA TYR A 263 7.30 17.54 -13.97
C TYR A 263 8.09 18.85 -13.99
N PHE A 264 7.39 19.99 -13.96
CA PHE A 264 8.02 21.32 -13.84
C PHE A 264 8.27 21.66 -12.36
N GLY A 265 8.78 20.73 -11.58
CA GLY A 265 9.19 20.98 -10.19
C GLY A 265 10.61 21.58 -10.14
N TYR A 266 10.84 22.47 -9.19
CA TYR A 266 12.12 23.16 -8.98
C TYR A 266 13.34 22.23 -8.81
N GLN A 267 13.09 20.95 -8.53
CA GLN A 267 14.15 19.93 -8.35
C GLN A 267 14.51 19.18 -9.64
N PHE A 268 13.79 19.44 -10.75
CA PHE A 268 13.95 18.74 -12.02
C PHE A 268 14.16 19.69 -13.21
N ALA A 269 14.40 20.99 -12.94
CA ALA A 269 14.73 21.99 -13.94
C ALA A 269 16.25 22.12 -14.12
#